data_bddd2e162ac60e4355be7c2b5b2a52a0
#
_entry.id   bddd2e162ac60e4355be7c2b5b2a52a0
#
_cell.length_a   1.000
_cell.length_b   1.000
_cell.length_c   1.000
_cell.angle_alpha   90.00
_cell.angle_beta   90.00
_cell.angle_gamma   90.00
#
_symmetry.space_group_name_H-M   'P 1'
#
loop_
_entity.id
_entity.type
_entity.pdbx_description
1 polymer ?
#
loop_
_entity_poly.entity_id
_entity_poly.type
_entity_poly.pdbx_seq_one_letter_code
_entity_poly.pdbx_strand_id
1 'polypeptide(L)'
;MEHPENSGEYKGLAVNKGIEQPSSVNPYLKRKPKKRQLSVAEFVEGIVKGDITILSQAVTLVESVKPEHQVVAQEVIEKCLPHSGNSVRIGISGVPGAGKSTSIDVFGLHVLEKGGKLAVLAIDPSSERSKGSILGDKTRMEQLSVHPKSFIRPSPSAGSLGGVARKTRETIILCEAAGFDKIFVETVGVGQSETAVHSMVDFFLLIQLSGTGDELQGIKRGIMEMADGIVINKADGDNLERAKLAATQFRNALHLFLSLIHI
;
A
#
# COMPACT_ATOMS: atom_id res chain seq x y z
N MET A 1 1.20 58.72 -16.13
CA MET A 1 0.06 57.86 -16.53
C MET A 1 -0.93 57.94 -15.38
N GLU A 2 -2.08 58.56 -15.58
CA GLU A 2 -3.14 58.55 -14.57
C GLU A 2 -3.67 57.15 -14.42
N HIS A 3 -3.87 56.73 -13.17
CA HIS A 3 -4.42 55.39 -12.84
C HIS A 3 -5.86 55.28 -13.35
N PRO A 4 -6.27 54.16 -13.99
CA PRO A 4 -7.62 54.03 -14.56
C PRO A 4 -8.78 54.32 -13.57
N GLU A 5 -8.50 54.24 -12.27
CA GLU A 5 -9.47 54.50 -11.19
C GLU A 5 -9.87 56.00 -11.07
N ASN A 6 -9.14 56.93 -11.72
CA ASN A 6 -9.41 58.38 -11.67
C ASN A 6 -10.16 58.87 -12.91
N SER A 7 -10.56 58.00 -13.82
CA SER A 7 -11.32 58.40 -15.02
C SER A 7 -12.80 58.53 -14.66
N GLY A 8 -13.43 59.60 -15.18
CA GLY A 8 -14.82 59.94 -14.88
C GLY A 8 -15.87 58.89 -15.28
N GLU A 9 -15.46 57.86 -16.05
CA GLU A 9 -16.27 56.76 -16.54
C GLU A 9 -16.57 55.67 -15.45
N TYR A 10 -15.81 55.68 -14.35
CA TYR A 10 -15.96 54.68 -13.29
C TYR A 10 -16.56 55.23 -12.01
N LYS A 11 -17.39 56.31 -12.11
CA LYS A 11 -18.12 56.90 -10.98
C LYS A 11 -19.24 55.95 -10.47
N GLY A 12 -18.90 54.87 -9.90
CA GLY A 12 -19.84 53.90 -9.34
C GLY A 12 -19.16 52.67 -8.78
N LEU A 13 -17.89 52.45 -9.08
CA LEU A 13 -17.09 51.36 -8.50
C LEU A 13 -16.43 51.85 -7.20
N ALA A 14 -17.04 51.56 -6.06
CA ALA A 14 -16.36 51.71 -4.77
C ALA A 14 -15.37 50.51 -4.64
N VAL A 15 -14.10 50.78 -4.90
CA VAL A 15 -13.01 49.82 -4.59
C VAL A 15 -12.87 49.82 -3.07
N ASN A 16 -13.47 48.86 -2.39
CA ASN A 16 -13.25 48.65 -0.97
C ASN A 16 -11.79 48.29 -0.76
N LYS A 17 -11.07 49.02 0.10
CA LYS A 17 -9.77 48.60 0.58
C LYS A 17 -9.91 47.19 1.15
N GLY A 18 -9.26 46.22 0.54
CA GLY A 18 -9.31 44.83 0.99
C GLY A 18 -9.00 44.73 2.49
N ILE A 19 -9.65 43.82 3.15
CA ILE A 19 -9.37 43.50 4.55
C ILE A 19 -7.92 43.00 4.60
N GLU A 20 -7.11 43.51 5.52
CA GLU A 20 -5.75 42.97 5.76
C GLU A 20 -5.86 41.46 5.88
N GLN A 21 -5.14 40.76 5.02
CA GLN A 21 -5.15 39.29 5.08
C GLN A 21 -4.64 38.85 6.45
N PRO A 22 -5.42 38.06 7.19
CA PRO A 22 -4.95 37.52 8.45
C PRO A 22 -3.68 36.71 8.19
N SER A 23 -2.74 36.77 9.13
CA SER A 23 -1.49 36.01 9.07
C SER A 23 -1.80 34.56 8.67
N SER A 24 -1.12 34.03 7.64
CA SER A 24 -1.23 32.65 7.19
C SER A 24 -0.82 31.64 8.28
N VAL A 25 -0.22 32.11 9.36
CA VAL A 25 0.13 31.32 10.54
C VAL A 25 -0.86 31.67 11.66
N ASN A 26 -1.66 30.68 12.10
CA ASN A 26 -2.57 30.86 13.21
C ASN A 26 -1.77 31.29 14.47
N PRO A 27 -1.98 32.52 15.02
CA PRO A 27 -1.22 33.03 16.17
C PRO A 27 -1.46 32.22 17.45
N TYR A 28 -2.54 31.43 17.49
CA TYR A 28 -2.88 30.55 18.62
C TYR A 28 -2.29 29.14 18.47
N LEU A 29 -1.51 28.87 17.41
CA LEU A 29 -0.90 27.58 17.18
C LEU A 29 0.25 27.38 18.19
N LYS A 30 -0.07 26.81 19.35
CA LYS A 30 0.95 26.40 20.31
C LYS A 30 1.88 25.43 19.60
N ARG A 31 3.17 25.76 19.49
CA ARG A 31 4.20 24.84 19.00
C ARG A 31 4.08 23.54 19.77
N LYS A 32 3.66 22.46 19.08
CA LYS A 32 3.66 21.13 19.69
C LYS A 32 5.06 20.85 20.20
N PRO A 33 5.25 20.38 21.43
CA PRO A 33 6.57 20.01 21.91
C PRO A 33 7.20 19.03 20.91
N LYS A 34 8.50 19.19 20.64
CA LYS A 34 9.23 18.25 19.75
C LYS A 34 9.00 16.85 20.31
N LYS A 35 8.43 15.95 19.47
CA LYS A 35 8.26 14.55 19.87
C LYS A 35 9.63 14.02 20.30
N ARG A 36 9.69 13.40 21.49
CA ARG A 36 10.89 12.70 21.97
C ARG A 36 11.26 11.66 20.93
N GLN A 37 12.51 11.65 20.51
CA GLN A 37 13.05 10.57 19.71
C GLN A 37 13.23 9.35 20.61
N LEU A 38 12.65 8.22 20.20
CA LEU A 38 12.85 6.95 20.87
C LEU A 38 14.27 6.43 20.56
N SER A 39 14.87 5.78 21.53
CA SER A 39 16.12 5.02 21.33
C SER A 39 15.85 3.72 20.59
N VAL A 40 16.89 3.12 20.02
CA VAL A 40 16.80 1.80 19.35
C VAL A 40 16.22 0.74 20.29
N ALA A 41 16.63 0.73 21.56
CA ALA A 41 16.10 -0.22 22.54
C ALA A 41 14.60 -0.04 22.79
N GLU A 42 14.10 1.19 22.90
CA GLU A 42 12.68 1.49 23.07
C GLU A 42 11.88 1.08 21.83
N PHE A 43 12.42 1.26 20.62
CA PHE A 43 11.79 0.77 19.40
C PHE A 43 11.65 -0.76 19.41
N VAL A 44 12.74 -1.49 19.66
CA VAL A 44 12.74 -2.95 19.65
C VAL A 44 11.80 -3.51 20.73
N GLU A 45 11.88 -3.00 21.95
CA GLU A 45 10.99 -3.43 23.03
C GLU A 45 9.51 -3.21 22.70
N GLY A 46 9.17 -2.02 22.18
CA GLY A 46 7.80 -1.71 21.80
C GLY A 46 7.30 -2.56 20.64
N ILE A 47 8.15 -2.80 19.63
CA ILE A 47 7.79 -3.67 18.48
C ILE A 47 7.53 -5.09 18.97
N VAL A 48 8.42 -5.68 19.73
CA VAL A 48 8.28 -7.06 20.24
C VAL A 48 7.07 -7.21 21.17
N LYS A 49 6.69 -6.15 21.90
CA LYS A 49 5.44 -6.10 22.66
C LYS A 49 4.19 -5.95 21.78
N GLY A 50 4.34 -5.69 20.50
CA GLY A 50 3.24 -5.49 19.56
C GLY A 50 2.57 -4.10 19.65
N ASP A 51 3.30 -3.06 20.09
CA ASP A 51 2.81 -1.68 20.10
C ASP A 51 2.73 -1.14 18.65
N ILE A 52 1.51 -0.97 18.18
CA ILE A 52 1.21 -0.49 16.81
C ILE A 52 1.73 0.93 16.57
N THR A 53 1.74 1.77 17.59
CA THR A 53 2.24 3.15 17.47
C THR A 53 3.74 3.16 17.24
N ILE A 54 4.47 2.35 18.00
CA ILE A 54 5.93 2.22 17.87
C ILE A 54 6.28 1.54 16.54
N LEU A 55 5.58 0.48 16.16
CA LEU A 55 5.71 -0.18 14.86
C LEU A 55 5.53 0.84 13.72
N SER A 56 4.47 1.64 13.76
CA SER A 56 4.20 2.66 12.73
C SER A 56 5.30 3.72 12.64
N GLN A 57 5.89 4.11 13.77
CA GLN A 57 7.02 5.02 13.78
C GLN A 57 8.30 4.38 13.22
N ALA A 58 8.58 3.12 13.57
CA ALA A 58 9.72 2.38 13.03
C ALA A 58 9.61 2.20 11.51
N VAL A 59 8.42 1.85 10.99
CA VAL A 59 8.17 1.78 9.54
C VAL A 59 8.41 3.14 8.88
N THR A 60 8.04 4.24 9.53
CA THR A 60 8.32 5.60 9.01
C THR A 60 9.83 5.90 8.95
N LEU A 61 10.64 5.36 9.88
CA LEU A 61 12.10 5.47 9.79
C LEU A 61 12.66 4.67 8.61
N VAL A 62 12.18 3.46 8.38
CA VAL A 62 12.55 2.61 7.23
C VAL A 62 12.23 3.31 5.90
N GLU A 63 11.07 3.95 5.81
CA GLU A 63 10.65 4.67 4.60
C GLU A 63 11.40 5.98 4.38
N SER A 64 12.00 6.55 5.41
CA SER A 64 12.70 7.83 5.35
C SER A 64 13.96 7.77 4.46
N VAL A 65 14.23 8.88 3.78
CA VAL A 65 15.46 9.06 2.97
C VAL A 65 16.58 9.76 3.74
N LYS A 66 16.32 10.19 4.98
CA LYS A 66 17.31 10.89 5.79
C LYS A 66 18.37 9.92 6.32
N PRO A 67 19.68 10.21 6.15
CA PRO A 67 20.75 9.31 6.58
C PRO A 67 20.67 8.94 8.07
N GLU A 68 20.39 9.92 8.94
CA GLU A 68 20.25 9.69 10.37
C GLU A 68 19.11 8.71 10.72
N HIS A 69 17.99 8.75 9.97
CA HIS A 69 16.88 7.81 10.16
C HIS A 69 17.23 6.41 9.66
N GLN A 70 18.02 6.32 8.57
CA GLN A 70 18.42 5.02 8.02
C GLN A 70 19.36 4.27 8.97
N VAL A 71 20.29 4.96 9.65
CA VAL A 71 21.15 4.33 10.65
C VAL A 71 20.32 3.73 11.79
N VAL A 72 19.38 4.50 12.35
CA VAL A 72 18.51 4.02 13.43
C VAL A 72 17.62 2.88 12.95
N ALA A 73 17.04 2.99 11.74
CA ALA A 73 16.19 1.95 11.15
C ALA A 73 16.96 0.64 10.98
N GLN A 74 18.20 0.69 10.48
CA GLN A 74 19.04 -0.49 10.29
C GLN A 74 19.32 -1.21 11.62
N GLU A 75 19.71 -0.48 12.66
CA GLU A 75 19.92 -1.06 13.98
C GLU A 75 18.65 -1.69 14.58
N VAL A 76 17.48 -1.04 14.39
CA VAL A 76 16.20 -1.58 14.84
C VAL A 76 15.88 -2.88 14.11
N ILE A 77 16.06 -2.92 12.77
CA ILE A 77 15.81 -4.11 11.94
C ILE A 77 16.71 -5.25 12.40
N GLU A 78 18.03 -5.02 12.54
CA GLU A 78 18.98 -6.04 12.96
C GLU A 78 18.59 -6.69 14.30
N LYS A 79 18.15 -5.88 15.26
CA LYS A 79 17.69 -6.37 16.57
C LYS A 79 16.31 -7.03 16.52
N CYS A 80 15.47 -6.72 15.53
CA CYS A 80 14.17 -7.37 15.33
C CYS A 80 14.28 -8.70 14.55
N LEU A 81 15.35 -8.94 13.78
CA LEU A 81 15.54 -10.16 13.00
C LEU A 81 15.33 -11.47 13.77
N PRO A 82 15.85 -11.64 15.01
CA PRO A 82 15.62 -12.87 15.78
C PRO A 82 14.17 -13.15 16.13
N HIS A 83 13.28 -12.15 16.03
CA HIS A 83 11.86 -12.22 16.32
C HIS A 83 10.99 -12.31 15.05
N SER A 84 11.60 -12.42 13.86
CA SER A 84 10.92 -12.48 12.56
C SER A 84 10.95 -13.88 11.95
N GLY A 85 10.30 -14.06 10.79
CA GLY A 85 10.37 -15.30 10.00
C GLY A 85 9.19 -16.28 10.23
N ASN A 86 8.21 -15.94 11.07
CA ASN A 86 7.10 -16.82 11.42
C ASN A 86 5.74 -16.35 10.85
N SER A 87 5.73 -15.77 9.64
CA SER A 87 4.48 -15.35 8.99
C SER A 87 4.23 -16.10 7.68
N VAL A 88 2.96 -16.18 7.30
CA VAL A 88 2.54 -16.51 5.93
C VAL A 88 2.38 -15.21 5.17
N ARG A 89 3.07 -15.06 4.05
CA ARG A 89 3.12 -13.85 3.23
C ARG A 89 2.39 -14.09 1.92
N ILE A 90 1.39 -13.28 1.62
CA ILE A 90 0.60 -13.40 0.39
C ILE A 90 0.74 -12.10 -0.41
N GLY A 91 1.31 -12.21 -1.60
CA GLY A 91 1.30 -11.13 -2.60
C GLY A 91 -0.05 -11.10 -3.31
N ILE A 92 -0.64 -9.93 -3.44
CA ILE A 92 -1.93 -9.74 -4.12
C ILE A 92 -1.76 -8.70 -5.21
N SER A 93 -1.94 -9.15 -6.46
CA SER A 93 -1.88 -8.29 -7.64
C SER A 93 -3.15 -8.45 -8.48
N GLY A 94 -3.27 -7.64 -9.51
CA GLY A 94 -4.40 -7.69 -10.45
C GLY A 94 -4.65 -6.33 -11.08
N VAL A 95 -5.44 -6.30 -12.15
CA VAL A 95 -5.74 -5.08 -12.89
C VAL A 95 -6.41 -4.00 -12.03
N PRO A 96 -6.24 -2.72 -12.34
CA PRO A 96 -7.01 -1.66 -11.70
C PRO A 96 -8.52 -1.93 -11.80
N GLY A 97 -9.24 -1.74 -10.70
CA GLY A 97 -10.69 -2.02 -10.67
C GLY A 97 -11.07 -3.50 -10.47
N ALA A 98 -10.12 -4.43 -10.38
CA ALA A 98 -10.40 -5.85 -10.10
C ALA A 98 -11.03 -6.12 -8.73
N GLY A 99 -11.04 -5.13 -7.83
CA GLY A 99 -11.60 -5.28 -6.49
C GLY A 99 -10.59 -5.82 -5.47
N LYS A 100 -9.28 -5.63 -5.69
CA LYS A 100 -8.21 -6.10 -4.79
C LYS A 100 -8.45 -5.66 -3.34
N SER A 101 -8.56 -4.37 -3.09
CA SER A 101 -8.71 -3.83 -1.73
C SER A 101 -10.00 -4.31 -1.06
N THR A 102 -11.11 -4.45 -1.80
CA THR A 102 -12.37 -5.04 -1.29
C THR A 102 -12.19 -6.52 -0.94
N SER A 103 -11.50 -7.28 -1.81
CA SER A 103 -11.19 -8.68 -1.54
C SER A 103 -10.26 -8.84 -0.34
N ILE A 104 -9.29 -7.95 -0.18
CA ILE A 104 -8.37 -7.92 0.98
C ILE A 104 -9.16 -7.64 2.27
N ASP A 105 -10.12 -6.71 2.25
CA ASP A 105 -10.94 -6.39 3.42
C ASP A 105 -11.73 -7.61 3.90
N VAL A 106 -12.48 -8.25 3.01
CA VAL A 106 -13.30 -9.42 3.32
C VAL A 106 -12.45 -10.65 3.68
N PHE A 107 -11.44 -10.95 2.86
CA PHE A 107 -10.56 -12.10 3.10
C PHE A 107 -9.71 -11.92 4.36
N GLY A 108 -9.24 -10.71 4.61
CA GLY A 108 -8.49 -10.38 5.81
C GLY A 108 -9.31 -10.55 7.09
N LEU A 109 -10.58 -10.15 7.11
CA LEU A 109 -11.47 -10.40 8.23
C LEU A 109 -11.66 -11.89 8.47
N HIS A 110 -11.92 -12.66 7.41
CA HIS A 110 -12.04 -14.12 7.52
C HIS A 110 -10.77 -14.78 8.08
N VAL A 111 -9.60 -14.28 7.69
CA VAL A 111 -8.31 -14.75 8.22
C VAL A 111 -8.17 -14.41 9.72
N LEU A 112 -8.59 -13.21 10.13
CA LEU A 112 -8.56 -12.79 11.53
C LEU A 112 -9.53 -13.54 12.43
N GLU A 113 -10.69 -13.95 11.91
CA GLU A 113 -11.65 -14.83 12.60
C GLU A 113 -11.05 -16.19 12.95
N LYS A 114 -10.15 -16.70 12.12
CA LYS A 114 -9.40 -17.96 12.38
C LYS A 114 -8.28 -17.79 13.40
N GLY A 115 -8.03 -16.58 13.85
CA GLY A 115 -7.02 -16.24 14.84
C GLY A 115 -5.76 -15.60 14.23
N GLY A 116 -4.92 -15.02 15.11
CA GLY A 116 -3.69 -14.34 14.74
C GLY A 116 -3.84 -12.84 14.48
N LYS A 117 -2.83 -12.24 13.83
CA LYS A 117 -2.75 -10.82 13.46
C LYS A 117 -2.42 -10.67 11.98
N LEU A 118 -3.03 -9.71 11.31
CA LEU A 118 -2.84 -9.44 9.88
C LEU A 118 -2.20 -8.07 9.65
N ALA A 119 -1.08 -8.02 8.92
CA ALA A 119 -0.55 -6.80 8.34
C ALA A 119 -0.89 -6.73 6.84
N VAL A 120 -1.30 -5.56 6.36
CA VAL A 120 -1.51 -5.26 4.94
C VAL A 120 -0.56 -4.15 4.52
N LEU A 121 0.34 -4.45 3.60
CA LEU A 121 1.32 -3.52 3.05
C LEU A 121 0.91 -3.20 1.61
N ALA A 122 0.40 -1.99 1.37
CA ALA A 122 0.01 -1.55 0.03
C ALA A 122 1.16 -0.78 -0.63
N ILE A 123 1.64 -1.27 -1.78
CA ILE A 123 2.72 -0.66 -2.56
C ILE A 123 2.09 0.13 -3.71
N ASP A 124 2.08 1.46 -3.61
CA ASP A 124 1.58 2.34 -4.65
C ASP A 124 2.70 3.15 -5.30
N PRO A 125 3.12 2.83 -6.53
CA PRO A 125 4.14 3.58 -7.26
C PRO A 125 3.69 5.01 -7.65
N SER A 126 2.38 5.31 -7.61
CA SER A 126 1.85 6.62 -7.99
C SER A 126 1.82 7.64 -6.85
N SER A 127 2.07 7.22 -5.62
CA SER A 127 1.90 8.03 -4.41
C SER A 127 2.90 9.21 -4.26
N GLU A 128 3.95 9.27 -5.08
CA GLU A 128 4.86 10.43 -5.11
C GLU A 128 4.15 11.71 -5.60
N ARG A 129 3.17 11.59 -6.50
CA ARG A 129 2.48 12.75 -7.09
C ARG A 129 1.26 13.21 -6.30
N SER A 130 0.66 12.33 -5.53
CA SER A 130 -0.52 12.66 -4.73
C SER A 130 -0.28 12.33 -3.27
N LYS A 131 0.05 13.34 -2.45
CA LYS A 131 0.11 13.21 -0.97
C LYS A 131 -1.21 12.72 -0.33
N GLY A 132 -2.19 12.34 -1.14
CA GLY A 132 -3.53 11.91 -0.77
C GLY A 132 -3.79 10.39 -0.84
N SER A 133 -2.90 9.56 -1.43
CA SER A 133 -3.17 8.13 -1.61
C SER A 133 -3.19 7.34 -0.29
N ILE A 134 -2.45 7.80 0.72
CA ILE A 134 -2.39 7.17 2.06
C ILE A 134 -3.77 7.09 2.74
N LEU A 135 -4.66 8.04 2.48
CA LEU A 135 -6.04 8.01 2.98
C LEU A 135 -6.94 7.11 2.12
N GLY A 136 -6.70 7.05 0.80
CA GLY A 136 -7.52 6.29 -0.14
C GLY A 136 -7.52 4.79 0.10
N ASP A 137 -6.38 4.20 0.47
CA ASP A 137 -6.29 2.75 0.70
C ASP A 137 -6.94 2.32 2.01
N LYS A 138 -6.79 3.14 3.07
CA LYS A 138 -7.51 2.89 4.34
C LYS A 138 -9.02 3.01 4.21
N THR A 139 -9.51 3.92 3.39
CA THR A 139 -10.96 4.10 3.14
C THR A 139 -11.56 2.98 2.29
N ARG A 140 -10.73 2.20 1.57
CA ARG A 140 -11.18 1.04 0.79
C ARG A 140 -11.24 -0.26 1.60
N MET A 141 -10.58 -0.30 2.75
CA MET A 141 -10.53 -1.45 3.67
C MET A 141 -11.15 -1.01 5.01
N GLU A 142 -12.44 -0.65 4.97
CA GLU A 142 -13.10 0.03 6.09
C GLU A 142 -13.13 -0.82 7.36
N GLN A 143 -13.43 -2.10 7.23
CA GLN A 143 -13.57 -3.00 8.37
C GLN A 143 -12.20 -3.42 8.94
N LEU A 144 -11.25 -3.75 8.08
CA LEU A 144 -9.88 -4.05 8.51
C LEU A 144 -9.21 -2.85 9.15
N SER A 145 -9.46 -1.64 8.65
CA SER A 145 -8.76 -0.43 9.13
C SER A 145 -9.03 -0.11 10.60
N VAL A 146 -10.15 -0.57 11.14
CA VAL A 146 -10.55 -0.38 12.55
C VAL A 146 -10.40 -1.63 13.41
N HIS A 147 -10.01 -2.76 12.80
CA HIS A 147 -9.89 -4.03 13.53
C HIS A 147 -8.63 -4.05 14.42
N PRO A 148 -8.73 -4.40 15.73
CA PRO A 148 -7.62 -4.26 16.68
C PRO A 148 -6.42 -5.18 16.40
N LYS A 149 -6.60 -6.25 15.62
CA LYS A 149 -5.55 -7.21 15.24
C LYS A 149 -5.05 -6.99 13.82
N SER A 150 -5.39 -5.87 13.18
CA SER A 150 -4.92 -5.52 11.86
C SER A 150 -3.97 -4.32 11.88
N PHE A 151 -3.04 -4.29 10.93
CA PHE A 151 -2.15 -3.17 10.66
C PHE A 151 -2.13 -2.89 9.16
N ILE A 152 -2.62 -1.75 8.73
CA ILE A 152 -2.61 -1.35 7.32
C ILE A 152 -1.59 -0.23 7.12
N ARG A 153 -0.61 -0.49 6.26
CA ARG A 153 0.43 0.48 5.90
C ARG A 153 0.49 0.70 4.41
N PRO A 154 -0.04 1.82 3.90
CA PRO A 154 0.28 2.29 2.57
C PRO A 154 1.74 2.77 2.55
N SER A 155 2.56 2.16 1.70
CA SER A 155 3.97 2.53 1.53
C SER A 155 4.14 3.33 0.24
N PRO A 156 4.63 4.58 0.33
CA PRO A 156 4.96 5.32 -0.87
C PRO A 156 6.15 4.65 -1.56
N SER A 157 6.01 4.32 -2.81
CA SER A 157 7.12 3.83 -3.64
C SER A 157 7.98 5.00 -4.10
N ALA A 158 8.60 5.72 -3.16
CA ALA A 158 9.56 6.75 -3.48
C ALA A 158 10.85 6.11 -4.03
N GLY A 159 11.09 6.23 -5.33
CA GLY A 159 12.37 5.88 -5.93
C GLY A 159 12.39 4.63 -6.82
N SER A 160 13.57 4.05 -6.99
CA SER A 160 13.77 2.87 -7.83
C SER A 160 13.06 1.63 -7.30
N LEU A 161 12.66 0.75 -8.20
CA LEU A 161 12.01 -0.53 -7.90
C LEU A 161 12.74 -1.33 -6.79
N GLY A 162 14.08 -1.33 -6.82
CA GLY A 162 14.91 -1.98 -5.81
C GLY A 162 14.79 -1.34 -4.42
N GLY A 163 14.64 -0.03 -4.36
CA GLY A 163 14.44 0.71 -3.10
C GLY A 163 13.11 0.38 -2.43
N VAL A 164 12.04 0.24 -3.22
CA VAL A 164 10.72 -0.17 -2.72
C VAL A 164 10.76 -1.59 -2.18
N ALA A 165 11.35 -2.53 -2.95
CA ALA A 165 11.48 -3.92 -2.54
C ALA A 165 12.25 -4.08 -1.22
N ARG A 166 13.34 -3.33 -1.06
CA ARG A 166 14.12 -3.33 0.19
C ARG A 166 13.27 -2.85 1.38
N LYS A 167 12.66 -1.66 1.27
CA LYS A 167 11.83 -1.08 2.34
C LYS A 167 10.65 -1.98 2.72
N THR A 168 10.04 -2.65 1.74
CA THR A 168 8.94 -3.58 1.99
C THR A 168 9.43 -4.80 2.78
N ARG A 169 10.57 -5.41 2.42
CA ARG A 169 11.17 -6.52 3.17
C ARG A 169 11.50 -6.12 4.61
N GLU A 170 12.10 -4.94 4.79
CA GLU A 170 12.43 -4.39 6.10
C GLU A 170 11.14 -4.17 6.93
N THR A 171 10.06 -3.70 6.31
CA THR A 171 8.74 -3.54 6.97
C THR A 171 8.13 -4.89 7.34
N ILE A 172 8.25 -5.91 6.49
CA ILE A 172 7.82 -7.29 6.80
C ILE A 172 8.50 -7.79 8.08
N ILE A 173 9.82 -7.65 8.20
CA ILE A 173 10.59 -8.04 9.39
C ILE A 173 10.04 -7.37 10.65
N LEU A 174 9.76 -6.07 10.59
CA LEU A 174 9.21 -5.33 11.74
C LEU A 174 7.78 -5.80 12.10
N CYS A 175 6.94 -6.09 11.10
CA CYS A 175 5.60 -6.62 11.33
C CYS A 175 5.65 -8.02 11.98
N GLU A 176 6.53 -8.89 11.50
CA GLU A 176 6.74 -10.23 12.09
C GLU A 176 7.23 -10.14 13.53
N ALA A 177 8.21 -9.27 13.81
CA ALA A 177 8.70 -9.03 15.16
C ALA A 177 7.60 -8.47 16.10
N ALA A 178 6.61 -7.75 15.57
CA ALA A 178 5.44 -7.29 16.30
C ALA A 178 4.33 -8.37 16.45
N GLY A 179 4.62 -9.59 16.00
CA GLY A 179 3.73 -10.75 16.14
C GLY A 179 2.62 -10.84 15.10
N PHE A 180 2.77 -10.18 13.95
CA PHE A 180 1.89 -10.41 12.79
C PHE A 180 2.31 -11.72 12.10
N ASP A 181 1.41 -12.69 12.12
CA ASP A 181 1.62 -14.03 11.57
C ASP A 181 1.05 -14.20 10.16
N LYS A 182 0.35 -13.18 9.66
CA LYS A 182 -0.15 -13.09 8.29
C LYS A 182 0.17 -11.73 7.72
N ILE A 183 0.73 -11.70 6.51
CA ILE A 183 1.13 -10.46 5.84
C ILE A 183 0.63 -10.48 4.40
N PHE A 184 -0.23 -9.53 4.05
CA PHE A 184 -0.65 -9.29 2.68
C PHE A 184 0.16 -8.15 2.09
N VAL A 185 0.68 -8.36 0.89
CA VAL A 185 1.42 -7.33 0.13
C VAL A 185 0.65 -7.02 -1.14
N GLU A 186 -0.07 -5.89 -1.16
CA GLU A 186 -0.87 -5.45 -2.29
C GLU A 186 -0.04 -4.62 -3.27
N THR A 187 -0.16 -4.91 -4.57
CA THR A 187 0.37 -4.08 -5.66
C THR A 187 -0.75 -3.40 -6.44
N VAL A 188 -0.45 -2.28 -7.09
CA VAL A 188 -1.44 -1.55 -7.91
C VAL A 188 -1.72 -2.16 -9.29
N GLY A 189 -0.98 -3.20 -9.70
CA GLY A 189 -1.25 -3.91 -10.96
C GLY A 189 -0.70 -3.24 -12.23
N VAL A 190 0.31 -2.35 -12.10
CA VAL A 190 0.91 -1.65 -13.25
C VAL A 190 2.23 -2.24 -13.77
N GLY A 191 2.63 -3.40 -13.27
CA GLY A 191 3.57 -4.30 -13.97
C GLY A 191 5.06 -4.15 -13.68
N GLN A 192 5.48 -3.43 -12.64
CA GLN A 192 6.91 -3.39 -12.26
C GLN A 192 7.18 -3.80 -10.81
N SER A 193 6.22 -3.64 -9.91
CA SER A 193 6.33 -4.03 -8.50
C SER A 193 6.05 -5.51 -8.25
N GLU A 194 5.38 -6.19 -9.18
CA GLU A 194 4.92 -7.58 -9.05
C GLU A 194 6.08 -8.56 -8.90
N THR A 195 7.12 -8.44 -9.73
CA THR A 195 8.33 -9.30 -9.64
C THR A 195 9.04 -9.13 -8.30
N ALA A 196 9.12 -7.89 -7.82
CA ALA A 196 9.71 -7.60 -6.53
C ALA A 196 8.88 -8.20 -5.38
N VAL A 197 7.55 -8.11 -5.45
CA VAL A 197 6.65 -8.69 -4.45
C VAL A 197 6.71 -10.21 -4.48
N HIS A 198 6.64 -10.84 -5.67
CA HIS A 198 6.77 -12.29 -5.80
C HIS A 198 8.01 -12.84 -5.08
N SER A 199 9.15 -12.14 -5.15
CA SER A 199 10.40 -12.56 -4.51
C SER A 199 10.42 -12.47 -2.97
N MET A 200 9.37 -11.96 -2.32
CA MET A 200 9.32 -11.76 -0.88
C MET A 200 8.07 -12.35 -0.20
N VAL A 201 7.26 -13.09 -0.96
CA VAL A 201 6.03 -13.72 -0.47
C VAL A 201 6.07 -15.24 -0.66
N ASP A 202 5.24 -15.96 0.08
CA ASP A 202 5.16 -17.42 0.03
C ASP A 202 4.10 -17.88 -0.98
N PHE A 203 3.15 -17.00 -1.33
CA PHE A 203 2.08 -17.25 -2.30
C PHE A 203 1.75 -15.96 -3.04
N PHE A 204 1.65 -16.00 -4.36
CA PHE A 204 1.32 -14.85 -5.20
C PHE A 204 -0.05 -15.02 -5.85
N LEU A 205 -1.03 -14.26 -5.39
CA LEU A 205 -2.42 -14.28 -5.85
C LEU A 205 -2.67 -13.20 -6.90
N LEU A 206 -3.14 -13.62 -8.07
CA LEU A 206 -3.53 -12.70 -9.14
C LEU A 206 -5.06 -12.59 -9.22
N ILE A 207 -5.60 -11.39 -8.99
CA ILE A 207 -7.04 -11.12 -9.08
C ILE A 207 -7.37 -10.53 -10.45
N GLN A 208 -8.26 -11.17 -11.17
CA GLN A 208 -8.69 -10.83 -12.51
C GLN A 208 -10.20 -10.57 -12.59
N LEU A 209 -10.65 -10.00 -13.71
CA LEU A 209 -12.07 -9.77 -14.02
C LEU A 209 -12.54 -10.70 -15.14
N SER A 210 -13.85 -10.91 -15.20
CA SER A 210 -14.49 -11.54 -16.33
C SER A 210 -14.76 -10.51 -17.45
N GLY A 211 -14.62 -10.93 -18.70
CA GLY A 211 -15.07 -10.13 -19.85
C GLY A 211 -14.02 -9.26 -20.53
N THR A 212 -12.79 -9.40 -20.16
CA THR A 212 -11.65 -8.66 -20.71
C THR A 212 -10.85 -9.50 -21.72
N GLY A 213 -11.54 -9.94 -22.81
CA GLY A 213 -10.94 -10.76 -23.85
C GLY A 213 -9.69 -10.13 -24.49
N ASP A 214 -9.62 -8.81 -24.58
CA ASP A 214 -8.43 -8.07 -24.98
C ASP A 214 -7.39 -7.94 -23.84
N GLU A 215 -7.77 -8.18 -22.59
CA GLU A 215 -6.84 -8.07 -21.43
C GLU A 215 -5.92 -9.27 -21.28
N LEU A 216 -6.23 -10.44 -21.85
CA LEU A 216 -5.23 -11.51 -22.01
C LEU A 216 -4.02 -11.03 -22.81
N GLN A 217 -4.21 -10.09 -23.75
CA GLN A 217 -3.14 -9.43 -24.48
C GLN A 217 -2.47 -8.29 -23.68
N GLY A 218 -3.22 -7.63 -22.78
CA GLY A 218 -2.74 -6.54 -21.92
C GLY A 218 -2.09 -7.00 -20.63
N ILE A 219 -2.41 -8.19 -20.14
CA ILE A 219 -1.74 -8.79 -18.99
C ILE A 219 -0.37 -9.24 -19.43
N LYS A 220 0.66 -8.62 -18.89
CA LYS A 220 2.02 -9.04 -19.16
C LYS A 220 2.15 -10.53 -18.82
N ARG A 221 2.43 -11.34 -19.84
CA ARG A 221 2.60 -12.80 -19.75
C ARG A 221 3.38 -13.23 -18.50
N GLY A 222 4.46 -12.49 -18.17
CA GLY A 222 5.28 -12.78 -17.02
C GLY A 222 4.57 -12.68 -15.65
N ILE A 223 3.50 -11.91 -15.52
CA ILE A 223 2.73 -11.85 -14.25
C ILE A 223 1.89 -13.12 -14.06
N MET A 224 1.34 -13.65 -15.14
CA MET A 224 0.57 -14.90 -15.10
C MET A 224 1.49 -16.10 -14.78
N GLU A 225 2.71 -16.12 -15.31
CA GLU A 225 3.71 -17.16 -15.05
C GLU A 225 4.20 -17.17 -13.59
N MET A 226 4.15 -16.01 -12.91
CA MET A 226 4.54 -15.87 -11.50
C MET A 226 3.40 -16.19 -10.52
N ALA A 227 2.15 -16.28 -10.99
CA ALA A 227 1.00 -16.46 -10.11
C ALA A 227 0.87 -17.91 -9.64
N ASP A 228 0.88 -18.11 -8.32
CA ASP A 228 0.57 -19.41 -7.70
C ASP A 228 -0.94 -19.69 -7.70
N GLY A 229 -1.76 -18.66 -7.81
CA GLY A 229 -3.21 -18.76 -7.93
C GLY A 229 -3.82 -17.58 -8.68
N ILE A 230 -4.87 -17.86 -9.47
CA ILE A 230 -5.64 -16.84 -10.18
C ILE A 230 -7.09 -16.89 -9.72
N VAL A 231 -7.63 -15.73 -9.33
CA VAL A 231 -9.03 -15.57 -8.94
C VAL A 231 -9.75 -14.68 -9.96
N ILE A 232 -10.85 -15.16 -10.48
CA ILE A 232 -11.76 -14.35 -11.31
C ILE A 232 -12.78 -13.71 -10.37
N ASN A 233 -12.66 -12.42 -10.17
CA ASN A 233 -13.53 -11.65 -9.28
C ASN A 233 -14.77 -11.11 -10.01
N LYS A 234 -15.73 -10.57 -9.25
CA LYS A 234 -17.04 -10.09 -9.72
C LYS A 234 -17.80 -11.15 -10.53
N ALA A 235 -17.76 -12.39 -10.03
CA ALA A 235 -18.40 -13.56 -10.64
C ALA A 235 -19.82 -13.78 -10.08
N ASP A 236 -20.58 -12.71 -9.90
CA ASP A 236 -21.94 -12.69 -9.36
C ASP A 236 -22.96 -12.20 -10.39
N GLY A 237 -24.24 -12.46 -10.12
CA GLY A 237 -25.36 -12.05 -10.98
C GLY A 237 -25.18 -12.49 -12.42
N ASP A 238 -25.46 -11.58 -13.35
CA ASP A 238 -25.39 -11.81 -14.81
C ASP A 238 -23.96 -12.04 -15.32
N ASN A 239 -22.96 -11.85 -14.48
CA ASN A 239 -21.55 -11.98 -14.84
C ASN A 239 -21.00 -13.41 -14.66
N LEU A 240 -21.75 -14.31 -14.03
CA LEU A 240 -21.31 -15.66 -13.66
C LEU A 240 -20.79 -16.46 -14.88
N GLU A 241 -21.54 -16.48 -15.98
CA GLU A 241 -21.17 -17.24 -17.17
C GLU A 241 -19.89 -16.68 -17.84
N ARG A 242 -19.75 -15.35 -17.85
CA ARG A 242 -18.54 -14.69 -18.34
C ARG A 242 -17.33 -15.04 -17.45
N ALA A 243 -17.52 -15.10 -16.14
CA ALA A 243 -16.48 -15.47 -15.21
C ALA A 243 -16.01 -16.93 -15.40
N LYS A 244 -16.93 -17.87 -15.63
CA LYS A 244 -16.61 -19.27 -15.96
C LYS A 244 -15.81 -19.36 -17.26
N LEU A 245 -16.23 -18.61 -18.30
CA LEU A 245 -15.50 -18.57 -19.56
C LEU A 245 -14.09 -18.03 -19.38
N ALA A 246 -13.93 -16.91 -18.65
CA ALA A 246 -12.63 -16.34 -18.34
C ALA A 246 -11.74 -17.34 -17.56
N ALA A 247 -12.27 -18.01 -16.55
CA ALA A 247 -11.54 -19.03 -15.79
C ALA A 247 -11.03 -20.16 -16.71
N THR A 248 -11.83 -20.58 -17.69
CA THR A 248 -11.43 -21.57 -18.67
C THR A 248 -10.32 -21.06 -19.58
N GLN A 249 -10.40 -19.82 -20.04
CA GLN A 249 -9.37 -19.19 -20.88
C GLN A 249 -8.04 -19.07 -20.13
N PHE A 250 -8.06 -18.62 -18.86
CA PHE A 250 -6.85 -18.55 -18.02
C PHE A 250 -6.24 -19.92 -17.79
N ARG A 251 -7.06 -20.96 -17.51
CA ARG A 251 -6.59 -22.33 -17.35
C ARG A 251 -5.90 -22.84 -18.60
N ASN A 252 -6.49 -22.61 -19.78
CA ASN A 252 -5.90 -23.01 -21.04
C ASN A 252 -4.58 -22.28 -21.33
N ALA A 253 -4.52 -20.97 -21.03
CA ALA A 253 -3.30 -20.20 -21.16
C ALA A 253 -2.17 -20.72 -20.24
N LEU A 254 -2.48 -21.04 -18.98
CA LEU A 254 -1.52 -21.61 -18.03
C LEU A 254 -1.00 -22.98 -18.51
N HIS A 255 -1.84 -23.84 -19.09
CA HIS A 255 -1.40 -25.11 -19.69
C HIS A 255 -0.39 -24.93 -20.81
N LEU A 256 -0.53 -23.89 -21.63
CA LEU A 256 0.43 -23.58 -22.68
C LEU A 256 1.81 -23.18 -22.11
N PHE A 257 1.85 -22.53 -20.94
CA PHE A 257 3.12 -22.16 -20.29
C PHE A 257 3.82 -23.37 -19.67
N LEU A 258 3.05 -24.25 -19.01
CA LEU A 258 3.59 -25.48 -18.41
C LEU A 258 4.15 -26.44 -19.46
N SER A 259 3.54 -26.52 -20.64
CA SER A 259 4.02 -27.38 -21.73
C SER A 259 5.36 -26.91 -22.33
N LEU A 260 5.73 -25.65 -22.19
CA LEU A 260 7.01 -25.09 -22.65
C LEU A 260 8.17 -25.31 -21.66
N ILE A 261 7.87 -25.68 -20.41
CA ILE A 261 8.88 -25.96 -19.37
C ILE A 261 9.34 -27.42 -19.40
N HIS A 262 8.60 -28.29 -20.08
CA HIS A 262 8.89 -29.73 -20.18
C HIS A 262 9.49 -30.19 -21.53
N ILE A 263 10.06 -29.23 -22.30
CA ILE A 263 10.84 -29.58 -23.52
C ILE A 263 12.35 -29.52 -23.19
#